data_ebffd5ddff1e92fd7c9ba3bbf6b2eb5e
#
_entry.id   ebffd5ddff1e92fd7c9ba3bbf6b2eb5e
#
_cell.length_a   1.000
_cell.length_b   1.000
_cell.length_c   1.000
_cell.angle_alpha   90.00
_cell.angle_beta   90.00
_cell.angle_gamma   90.00
#
_symmetry.space_group_name_H-M   'P 1'
#
loop_
_entity.id
_entity.type
_entity.pdbx_description
1 polymer ?
#
loop_
_entity_poly.entity_id
_entity_poly.type
_entity_poly.pdbx_seq_one_letter_code
_entity_poly.pdbx_strand_id
1 'polypeptide(L)'
;MEKINAVITGVGGYVPEYVLNNEELSRMVDTNDEWIMTRIGIKERRILNEEGLGTSYMARKAVKQLLEKTNTDPQEVDCVILATTTPDYPFPNTASVVVGRVGMKNAFCVDLQAACCGFLFAMDMAASMVQSGRYKKVVVVGADKMSSIVDYSDRATSPIFGDGAAAVMVEPTTEDLGWKDSLLRADGKGLPFLCMRAGGSACPPSYFTIDHKMHKLHQEGRTVYRFAVTNMSDACATIAERNGLNGNNITWVLPHQANVRIIEAVANRLGLSMDKVMLNIQRYGNTSAGTLPLALWDYEKKLKKGDNIVLTAFGAGFTWGAAYMKWGYDGQ
;
A
#
# COMPACT_ATOMS: atom_id res chain seq x y z
N MET A 1 -22.56 -7.02 -25.46
CA MET A 1 -21.15 -7.27 -25.15
C MET A 1 -21.10 -7.99 -23.83
N GLU A 2 -20.29 -9.04 -23.74
CA GLU A 2 -20.05 -9.77 -22.49
C GLU A 2 -19.40 -8.83 -21.48
N LYS A 3 -19.79 -8.93 -20.20
CA LYS A 3 -19.26 -8.07 -19.14
C LYS A 3 -17.80 -8.44 -18.86
N ILE A 4 -16.88 -7.51 -19.06
CA ILE A 4 -15.46 -7.67 -18.70
C ILE A 4 -15.28 -7.27 -17.24
N ASN A 5 -14.73 -8.18 -16.43
CA ASN A 5 -14.25 -7.91 -15.08
C ASN A 5 -12.72 -7.75 -15.10
N ALA A 6 -12.17 -7.08 -14.11
CA ALA A 6 -10.71 -6.93 -13.92
C ALA A 6 -10.27 -7.78 -12.74
N VAL A 7 -9.35 -8.72 -12.97
CA VAL A 7 -8.91 -9.68 -11.97
C VAL A 7 -7.41 -9.61 -11.74
N ILE A 8 -6.96 -9.81 -10.50
CA ILE A 8 -5.54 -10.01 -10.21
C ILE A 8 -5.15 -11.43 -10.65
N THR A 9 -4.10 -11.54 -11.45
CA THR A 9 -3.59 -12.82 -12.00
C THR A 9 -2.20 -13.18 -11.47
N GLY A 10 -1.56 -12.29 -10.74
CA GLY A 10 -0.26 -12.54 -10.12
C GLY A 10 0.14 -11.45 -9.13
N VAL A 11 1.01 -11.82 -8.19
CA VAL A 11 1.59 -10.92 -7.20
C VAL A 11 3.10 -11.13 -7.14
N GLY A 12 3.86 -10.04 -7.12
CA GLY A 12 5.30 -10.04 -6.85
C GLY A 12 5.64 -9.05 -5.74
N GLY A 13 6.64 -9.34 -4.93
CA GLY A 13 7.01 -8.49 -3.81
C GLY A 13 8.52 -8.38 -3.59
N TYR A 14 8.92 -7.35 -2.89
CA TYR A 14 10.28 -7.17 -2.42
C TYR A 14 10.30 -6.34 -1.13
N VAL A 15 11.04 -6.81 -0.16
CA VAL A 15 11.40 -6.05 1.04
C VAL A 15 12.92 -6.04 1.20
N PRO A 16 13.53 -4.95 1.70
CA PRO A 16 14.97 -4.89 1.96
C PRO A 16 15.46 -5.98 2.91
N GLU A 17 16.72 -6.35 2.79
CA GLU A 17 17.32 -7.39 3.64
C GLU A 17 17.59 -6.88 5.07
N TYR A 18 17.97 -5.61 5.20
CA TYR A 18 18.28 -5.04 6.51
C TYR A 18 17.03 -4.91 7.37
N VAL A 19 17.13 -5.48 8.58
CA VAL A 19 16.06 -5.51 9.59
C VAL A 19 16.40 -4.54 10.71
N LEU A 20 15.61 -3.49 10.85
CA LEU A 20 15.65 -2.60 12.01
C LEU A 20 14.63 -3.11 13.05
N ASN A 21 15.10 -3.78 14.09
CA ASN A 21 14.26 -4.27 15.18
C ASN A 21 14.05 -3.21 16.28
N ASN A 22 13.17 -3.51 17.25
CA ASN A 22 12.84 -2.56 18.31
C ASN A 22 14.01 -2.32 19.30
N GLU A 23 14.87 -3.30 19.50
CA GLU A 23 16.07 -3.14 20.36
C GLU A 23 17.04 -2.13 19.74
N GLU A 24 17.33 -2.25 18.45
CA GLU A 24 18.20 -1.32 17.75
C GLU A 24 17.59 0.09 17.69
N LEU A 25 16.27 0.18 17.43
CA LEU A 25 15.57 1.47 17.42
C LEU A 25 15.59 2.17 18.78
N SER A 26 15.54 1.42 19.89
CA SER A 26 15.60 1.97 21.25
C SER A 26 16.93 2.65 21.59
N ARG A 27 17.98 2.39 20.80
CA ARG A 27 19.27 3.10 20.90
C ARG A 27 19.28 4.43 20.17
N MET A 28 18.32 4.66 19.27
CA MET A 28 18.22 5.89 18.46
C MET A 28 17.22 6.89 19.05
N VAL A 29 16.16 6.40 19.70
CA VAL A 29 15.06 7.22 20.22
C VAL A 29 14.52 6.63 21.52
N ASP A 30 13.99 7.47 22.40
CA ASP A 30 13.42 7.06 23.70
C ASP A 30 12.14 6.22 23.51
N THR A 31 12.32 4.90 23.35
CA THR A 31 11.26 3.90 23.19
C THR A 31 11.73 2.53 23.68
N ASN A 32 10.85 1.54 23.68
CA ASN A 32 11.20 0.13 23.96
C ASN A 32 10.24 -0.82 23.25
N ASP A 33 10.63 -2.11 23.19
CA ASP A 33 9.86 -3.16 22.53
C ASP A 33 8.44 -3.30 23.10
N GLU A 34 8.29 -3.31 24.42
CA GLU A 34 6.99 -3.46 25.09
C GLU A 34 6.01 -2.34 24.68
N TRP A 35 6.49 -1.09 24.66
CA TRP A 35 5.67 0.05 24.28
C TRP A 35 5.24 -0.04 22.81
N ILE A 36 6.17 -0.37 21.90
CA ILE A 36 5.91 -0.48 20.47
C ILE A 36 4.93 -1.63 20.20
N MET A 37 5.19 -2.81 20.77
CA MET A 37 4.34 -3.98 20.58
C MET A 37 2.92 -3.75 21.09
N THR A 38 2.78 -3.21 22.31
CA THR A 38 1.46 -2.97 22.92
C THR A 38 0.66 -1.89 22.20
N ARG A 39 1.31 -0.85 21.67
CA ARG A 39 0.65 0.32 21.09
C ARG A 39 0.45 0.22 19.59
N ILE A 40 1.37 -0.43 18.88
CA ILE A 40 1.45 -0.38 17.42
C ILE A 40 1.42 -1.81 16.83
N GLY A 41 2.04 -2.79 17.52
CA GLY A 41 2.13 -4.18 17.06
C GLY A 41 3.29 -4.45 16.09
N ILE A 42 4.30 -3.58 16.03
CA ILE A 42 5.45 -3.71 15.13
C ILE A 42 6.65 -4.24 15.91
N LYS A 43 7.18 -5.41 15.49
CA LYS A 43 8.38 -6.02 16.08
C LYS A 43 9.65 -5.56 15.35
N GLU A 44 9.55 -5.45 14.03
CA GLU A 44 10.66 -5.07 13.16
C GLU A 44 10.14 -4.37 11.90
N ARG A 45 11.03 -3.70 11.17
CA ARG A 45 10.76 -3.12 9.86
C ARG A 45 11.96 -3.33 8.95
N ARG A 46 11.72 -3.32 7.64
CA ARG A 46 12.76 -3.44 6.62
C ARG A 46 13.17 -2.06 6.15
N ILE A 47 14.47 -1.85 6.01
CA ILE A 47 15.03 -0.55 5.62
C ILE A 47 15.98 -0.72 4.45
N LEU A 48 15.76 0.03 3.39
CA LEU A 48 16.66 0.12 2.24
C LEU A 48 17.78 1.10 2.58
N ASN A 49 18.87 0.59 3.15
CA ASN A 49 19.98 1.38 3.68
C ASN A 49 21.13 1.57 2.69
N GLU A 50 21.07 0.95 1.51
CA GLU A 50 22.08 1.16 0.48
C GLU A 50 21.97 2.56 -0.12
N GLU A 51 23.10 3.25 -0.18
CA GLU A 51 23.20 4.61 -0.75
C GLU A 51 22.88 4.61 -2.25
N GLY A 52 22.18 5.66 -2.70
CA GLY A 52 21.81 5.82 -4.11
C GLY A 52 20.64 4.95 -4.59
N LEU A 53 20.08 4.07 -3.72
CA LEU A 53 18.90 3.29 -4.04
C LEU A 53 17.63 3.96 -3.50
N GLY A 54 16.64 4.12 -4.37
CA GLY A 54 15.35 4.72 -4.07
C GLY A 54 14.17 3.74 -4.18
N THR A 55 12.98 4.28 -4.15
CA THR A 55 11.72 3.54 -4.27
C THR A 55 11.65 2.70 -5.55
N SER A 56 12.18 3.23 -6.67
CA SER A 56 12.21 2.50 -7.95
C SER A 56 13.00 1.21 -7.89
N TYR A 57 14.03 1.12 -7.04
CA TYR A 57 14.79 -0.12 -6.87
C TYR A 57 13.92 -1.25 -6.34
N MET A 58 13.17 -1.00 -5.27
CA MET A 58 12.27 -1.99 -4.68
C MET A 58 11.11 -2.32 -5.61
N ALA A 59 10.49 -1.30 -6.20
CA ALA A 59 9.41 -1.46 -7.17
C ALA A 59 9.83 -2.34 -8.36
N ARG A 60 11.03 -2.09 -8.92
CA ARG A 60 11.60 -2.90 -9.99
C ARG A 60 11.78 -4.38 -9.59
N LYS A 61 12.25 -4.64 -8.37
CA LYS A 61 12.41 -6.01 -7.87
C LYS A 61 11.06 -6.72 -7.76
N ALA A 62 10.05 -6.06 -7.21
CA ALA A 62 8.70 -6.59 -7.12
C ALA A 62 8.08 -6.87 -8.50
N VAL A 63 8.22 -5.93 -9.44
CA VAL A 63 7.72 -6.08 -10.82
C VAL A 63 8.43 -7.21 -11.55
N LYS A 64 9.75 -7.35 -11.42
CA LYS A 64 10.48 -8.46 -12.03
C LYS A 64 10.00 -9.81 -11.49
N GLN A 65 9.86 -9.95 -10.19
CA GLN A 65 9.33 -11.17 -9.59
C GLN A 65 7.91 -11.48 -10.11
N LEU A 66 7.04 -10.47 -10.23
CA LEU A 66 5.71 -10.61 -10.79
C LEU A 66 5.75 -11.18 -12.21
N LEU A 67 6.53 -10.55 -13.11
CA LEU A 67 6.65 -10.99 -14.52
C LEU A 67 7.21 -12.40 -14.65
N GLU A 68 8.22 -12.74 -13.85
CA GLU A 68 8.81 -14.09 -13.80
C GLU A 68 7.78 -15.13 -13.36
N LYS A 69 7.03 -14.86 -12.29
CA LYS A 69 5.98 -15.77 -11.77
C LYS A 69 4.82 -15.96 -12.74
N THR A 70 4.43 -14.92 -13.45
CA THR A 70 3.31 -14.97 -14.41
C THR A 70 3.77 -15.37 -15.81
N ASN A 71 5.07 -15.61 -16.02
CA ASN A 71 5.67 -15.86 -17.33
C ASN A 71 5.25 -14.82 -18.39
N THR A 72 5.20 -13.54 -17.97
CA THR A 72 4.76 -12.42 -18.82
C THR A 72 5.97 -11.73 -19.46
N ASP A 73 5.95 -11.58 -20.80
CA ASP A 73 6.91 -10.73 -21.50
C ASP A 73 6.69 -9.26 -21.09
N PRO A 74 7.73 -8.52 -20.67
CA PRO A 74 7.62 -7.08 -20.40
C PRO A 74 6.95 -6.26 -21.52
N GLN A 75 7.06 -6.71 -22.78
CA GLN A 75 6.44 -6.04 -23.94
C GLN A 75 4.92 -6.20 -24.01
N GLU A 76 4.32 -7.14 -23.28
CA GLU A 76 2.87 -7.35 -23.22
C GLU A 76 2.17 -6.39 -22.25
N VAL A 77 2.91 -5.71 -21.38
CA VAL A 77 2.35 -4.78 -20.40
C VAL A 77 1.92 -3.50 -21.09
N ASP A 78 0.66 -3.11 -20.93
CA ASP A 78 0.07 -1.90 -21.50
C ASP A 78 0.33 -0.66 -20.63
N CYS A 79 0.28 -0.83 -19.31
CA CYS A 79 0.37 0.29 -18.36
C CYS A 79 1.00 -0.14 -17.03
N VAL A 80 1.75 0.78 -16.42
CA VAL A 80 2.22 0.68 -15.03
C VAL A 80 1.68 1.86 -14.22
N ILE A 81 0.90 1.58 -13.17
CA ILE A 81 0.47 2.57 -12.18
C ILE A 81 1.25 2.31 -10.90
N LEU A 82 2.12 3.23 -10.52
CA LEU A 82 2.94 3.13 -9.33
C LEU A 82 2.46 4.09 -8.25
N ALA A 83 1.91 3.55 -7.17
CA ALA A 83 1.50 4.34 -6.01
C ALA A 83 2.67 4.56 -5.06
N THR A 84 3.05 5.83 -4.84
CA THR A 84 4.14 6.20 -3.93
C THR A 84 3.97 7.60 -3.35
N THR A 85 4.47 7.83 -2.14
CA THR A 85 4.67 9.14 -1.50
C THR A 85 6.14 9.52 -1.42
N THR A 86 7.02 8.59 -1.78
CA THR A 86 8.48 8.76 -1.75
C THR A 86 9.09 8.49 -3.13
N PRO A 87 8.71 9.27 -4.16
CA PRO A 87 9.27 9.12 -5.49
C PRO A 87 10.79 9.31 -5.45
N ASP A 88 11.51 8.67 -6.38
CA ASP A 88 12.97 8.86 -6.49
C ASP A 88 13.34 10.32 -6.74
N TYR A 89 12.53 10.99 -7.55
CA TYR A 89 12.70 12.40 -7.95
C TYR A 89 11.34 13.09 -8.01
N PRO A 90 11.27 14.43 -7.87
CA PRO A 90 10.04 15.18 -8.16
C PRO A 90 9.56 14.99 -9.62
N PHE A 91 10.50 14.84 -10.55
CA PHE A 91 10.31 14.42 -11.95
C PHE A 91 11.67 13.89 -12.51
N PRO A 92 11.69 12.93 -13.46
CA PRO A 92 10.54 12.20 -13.98
C PRO A 92 9.86 11.34 -12.89
N ASN A 93 8.68 10.82 -13.19
CA ASN A 93 7.98 9.93 -12.28
C ASN A 93 8.74 8.61 -12.04
N THR A 94 8.56 8.00 -10.89
CA THR A 94 9.24 6.76 -10.48
C THR A 94 8.84 5.58 -11.35
N ALA A 95 7.59 5.55 -11.80
CA ALA A 95 7.09 4.51 -12.72
C ALA A 95 7.88 4.46 -14.03
N SER A 96 8.26 5.61 -14.61
CA SER A 96 9.08 5.62 -15.85
C SER A 96 10.48 5.07 -15.64
N VAL A 97 11.06 5.28 -14.46
CA VAL A 97 12.35 4.67 -14.08
C VAL A 97 12.22 3.15 -14.01
N VAL A 98 11.13 2.65 -13.42
CA VAL A 98 10.84 1.20 -13.33
C VAL A 98 10.63 0.61 -14.72
N VAL A 99 9.75 1.21 -15.53
CA VAL A 99 9.44 0.78 -16.91
C VAL A 99 10.70 0.68 -17.77
N GLY A 100 11.54 1.73 -17.74
CA GLY A 100 12.80 1.75 -18.48
C GLY A 100 13.78 0.66 -18.04
N ARG A 101 13.92 0.43 -16.74
CA ARG A 101 14.85 -0.57 -16.18
C ARG A 101 14.37 -2.02 -16.29
N VAL A 102 13.06 -2.25 -16.41
CA VAL A 102 12.46 -3.58 -16.64
C VAL A 102 12.41 -3.89 -18.14
N GLY A 103 12.40 -2.87 -18.99
CA GLY A 103 12.34 -3.01 -20.45
C GLY A 103 10.92 -3.10 -21.02
N MET A 104 9.93 -2.51 -20.36
CA MET A 104 8.52 -2.49 -20.80
C MET A 104 8.30 -1.39 -21.87
N LYS A 105 8.81 -1.59 -23.08
CA LYS A 105 8.84 -0.54 -24.12
C LYS A 105 7.46 -0.11 -24.63
N ASN A 106 6.45 -0.98 -24.49
CA ASN A 106 5.09 -0.71 -24.96
C ASN A 106 4.20 -0.08 -23.88
N ALA A 107 4.64 -0.11 -22.61
CA ALA A 107 3.85 0.41 -21.50
C ALA A 107 3.95 1.94 -21.39
N PHE A 108 2.82 2.62 -21.24
CA PHE A 108 2.83 3.94 -20.61
C PHE A 108 2.77 3.80 -19.09
N CYS A 109 3.14 4.85 -18.35
CA CYS A 109 3.19 4.77 -16.90
C CYS A 109 2.88 6.08 -16.21
N VAL A 110 2.39 5.98 -14.97
CA VAL A 110 2.11 7.12 -14.09
C VAL A 110 2.47 6.82 -12.65
N ASP A 111 2.93 7.82 -11.91
CA ASP A 111 2.90 7.79 -10.45
C ASP A 111 1.53 8.29 -9.96
N LEU A 112 1.00 7.62 -8.93
CA LEU A 112 -0.21 8.00 -8.25
C LEU A 112 0.11 8.31 -6.80
N GLN A 113 -0.30 9.49 -6.32
CA GLN A 113 -0.14 9.87 -4.93
C GLN A 113 -1.50 9.97 -4.22
N ALA A 114 -1.75 9.04 -3.31
CA ALA A 114 -2.85 9.05 -2.35
C ALA A 114 -2.37 8.46 -1.00
N ALA A 115 -1.08 8.65 -0.70
CA ALA A 115 -0.41 8.15 0.48
C ALA A 115 -0.68 6.64 0.70
N CYS A 116 -0.98 6.23 1.93
CA CYS A 116 -1.25 4.83 2.25
C CYS A 116 -2.46 4.24 1.51
N CYS A 117 -3.34 5.07 0.95
CA CYS A 117 -4.45 4.64 0.08
C CYS A 117 -4.01 4.45 -1.38
N GLY A 118 -2.77 4.79 -1.73
CA GLY A 118 -2.31 4.83 -3.12
C GLY A 118 -2.58 3.54 -3.89
N PHE A 119 -2.25 2.38 -3.31
CA PHE A 119 -2.52 1.10 -3.96
C PHE A 119 -4.02 0.86 -4.19
N LEU A 120 -4.87 1.18 -3.20
CA LEU A 120 -6.32 1.00 -3.33
C LEU A 120 -6.91 1.87 -4.46
N PHE A 121 -6.46 3.12 -4.58
CA PHE A 121 -6.87 4.04 -5.64
C PHE A 121 -6.32 3.60 -7.01
N ALA A 122 -5.07 3.15 -7.06
CA ALA A 122 -4.45 2.63 -8.28
C ALA A 122 -5.15 1.37 -8.80
N MET A 123 -5.57 0.49 -7.90
CA MET A 123 -6.35 -0.71 -8.25
C MET A 123 -7.71 -0.37 -8.88
N ASP A 124 -8.41 0.62 -8.34
CA ASP A 124 -9.70 1.05 -8.90
C ASP A 124 -9.55 1.65 -10.30
N MET A 125 -8.49 2.45 -10.51
CA MET A 125 -8.14 2.98 -11.83
C MET A 125 -7.77 1.86 -12.81
N ALA A 126 -6.91 0.92 -12.40
CA ALA A 126 -6.51 -0.23 -13.23
C ALA A 126 -7.71 -1.10 -13.60
N ALA A 127 -8.59 -1.37 -12.63
CA ALA A 127 -9.81 -2.13 -12.87
C ALA A 127 -10.71 -1.45 -13.91
N SER A 128 -10.92 -0.12 -13.79
CA SER A 128 -11.69 0.66 -14.76
C SER A 128 -11.05 0.63 -16.16
N MET A 129 -9.72 0.71 -16.25
CA MET A 129 -9.00 0.64 -17.52
C MET A 129 -9.16 -0.71 -18.22
N VAL A 130 -9.06 -1.82 -17.46
CA VAL A 130 -9.23 -3.19 -17.98
C VAL A 130 -10.69 -3.44 -18.34
N GLN A 131 -11.65 -3.03 -17.50
CA GLN A 131 -13.08 -3.20 -17.73
C GLN A 131 -13.59 -2.40 -18.96
N SER A 132 -12.90 -1.32 -19.34
CA SER A 132 -13.18 -0.59 -20.57
C SER A 132 -12.89 -1.41 -21.84
N GLY A 133 -12.17 -2.51 -21.73
CA GLY A 133 -11.72 -3.34 -22.84
C GLY A 133 -10.53 -2.77 -23.63
N ARG A 134 -10.03 -1.58 -23.25
CA ARG A 134 -8.93 -0.91 -23.95
C ARG A 134 -7.56 -1.46 -23.60
N TYR A 135 -7.35 -1.84 -22.34
CA TYR A 135 -6.08 -2.35 -21.82
C TYR A 135 -6.27 -3.76 -21.28
N LYS A 136 -5.29 -4.64 -21.51
CA LYS A 136 -5.35 -6.06 -21.16
C LYS A 136 -4.43 -6.45 -20.01
N LYS A 137 -3.27 -5.80 -19.89
CA LYS A 137 -2.27 -6.09 -18.85
C LYS A 137 -1.85 -4.79 -18.18
N VAL A 138 -2.37 -4.53 -16.98
CA VAL A 138 -2.02 -3.37 -16.17
C VAL A 138 -1.28 -3.83 -14.93
N VAL A 139 -0.06 -3.33 -14.72
CA VAL A 139 0.72 -3.58 -13.51
C VAL A 139 0.44 -2.45 -12.51
N VAL A 140 -0.04 -2.81 -11.32
CA VAL A 140 -0.24 -1.88 -10.20
C VAL A 140 0.83 -2.14 -9.16
N VAL A 141 1.58 -1.12 -8.79
CA VAL A 141 2.66 -1.19 -7.81
C VAL A 141 2.34 -0.30 -6.62
N GLY A 142 2.51 -0.81 -5.41
CA GLY A 142 2.59 -0.01 -4.20
C GLY A 142 4.02 -0.07 -3.65
N ALA A 143 4.69 1.08 -3.54
CA ALA A 143 6.10 1.11 -3.15
C ALA A 143 6.45 2.41 -2.44
N ASP A 144 7.11 2.32 -1.28
CA ASP A 144 7.62 3.49 -0.57
C ASP A 144 8.94 3.18 0.14
N LYS A 145 9.90 4.12 0.05
CA LYS A 145 11.08 4.20 0.91
C LYS A 145 10.81 5.19 2.04
N MET A 146 9.98 4.77 3.01
CA MET A 146 9.57 5.64 4.11
C MET A 146 10.75 6.11 4.98
N SER A 147 11.81 5.29 5.07
CA SER A 147 13.04 5.64 5.79
C SER A 147 13.68 6.94 5.31
N SER A 148 13.47 7.33 4.06
CA SER A 148 14.01 8.58 3.50
C SER A 148 13.39 9.85 4.09
N ILE A 149 12.14 9.76 4.56
CA ILE A 149 11.37 10.90 5.10
C ILE A 149 11.10 10.81 6.60
N VAL A 150 11.38 9.68 7.25
CA VAL A 150 11.27 9.51 8.71
C VAL A 150 12.40 10.27 9.41
N ASP A 151 12.09 10.96 10.52
CA ASP A 151 13.08 11.46 11.47
C ASP A 151 13.29 10.41 12.58
N TYR A 152 14.43 9.75 12.59
CA TYR A 152 14.74 8.73 13.60
C TYR A 152 14.97 9.28 15.00
N SER A 153 14.98 10.59 15.19
CA SER A 153 14.93 11.24 16.50
C SER A 153 13.49 11.53 16.98
N ASP A 154 12.47 11.34 16.12
CA ASP A 154 11.08 11.53 16.48
C ASP A 154 10.43 10.22 16.95
N ARG A 155 10.14 10.15 18.23
CA ARG A 155 9.45 9.00 18.86
C ARG A 155 8.06 8.73 18.28
N ALA A 156 7.39 9.75 17.73
CA ALA A 156 6.02 9.62 17.25
C ALA A 156 5.94 8.86 15.91
N THR A 157 6.97 8.94 15.08
CA THR A 157 6.97 8.41 13.72
C THR A 157 8.00 7.29 13.49
N SER A 158 9.19 7.37 14.09
CA SER A 158 10.28 6.41 13.85
C SER A 158 9.94 4.95 14.13
N PRO A 159 9.07 4.59 15.11
CA PRO A 159 8.72 3.18 15.34
C PRO A 159 7.76 2.58 14.32
N ILE A 160 7.14 3.41 13.46
CA ILE A 160 5.99 2.99 12.65
C ILE A 160 6.42 2.49 11.27
N PHE A 161 7.29 3.23 10.58
CA PHE A 161 7.48 3.11 9.14
C PHE A 161 8.62 2.18 8.74
N GLY A 162 8.40 1.45 7.65
CA GLY A 162 9.39 0.63 6.97
C GLY A 162 9.34 0.81 5.45
N ASP A 163 10.26 0.17 4.74
CA ASP A 163 10.42 0.24 3.30
C ASP A 163 9.97 -1.07 2.65
N GLY A 164 9.37 -0.98 1.47
CA GLY A 164 8.98 -2.16 0.71
C GLY A 164 8.18 -1.84 -0.54
N ALA A 165 8.04 -2.83 -1.38
CA ALA A 165 7.26 -2.75 -2.61
C ALA A 165 6.60 -4.08 -2.94
N ALA A 166 5.38 -4.02 -3.47
CA ALA A 166 4.79 -5.16 -4.16
C ALA A 166 3.98 -4.70 -5.36
N ALA A 167 3.82 -5.60 -6.32
CA ALA A 167 3.15 -5.37 -7.58
C ALA A 167 2.14 -6.47 -7.86
N VAL A 168 1.04 -6.12 -8.51
CA VAL A 168 0.04 -7.07 -9.00
C VAL A 168 -0.17 -6.88 -10.49
N MET A 169 -0.48 -7.97 -11.21
CA MET A 169 -0.96 -7.95 -12.58
C MET A 169 -2.48 -7.92 -12.58
N VAL A 170 -3.08 -7.00 -13.31
CA VAL A 170 -4.53 -6.87 -13.49
C VAL A 170 -4.88 -7.15 -14.93
N GLU A 171 -5.72 -8.17 -15.16
CA GLU A 171 -6.10 -8.65 -16.48
C GLU A 171 -7.63 -8.81 -16.62
N PRO A 172 -8.16 -8.87 -17.85
CA PRO A 172 -9.60 -9.06 -18.09
C PRO A 172 -10.01 -10.52 -17.81
N THR A 173 -11.23 -10.68 -17.31
CA THR A 173 -11.91 -11.96 -17.22
C THR A 173 -13.40 -11.82 -17.49
N THR A 174 -14.06 -12.88 -18.01
CA THR A 174 -15.50 -12.98 -18.12
C THR A 174 -16.13 -13.71 -16.93
N GLU A 175 -15.31 -14.33 -16.08
CA GLU A 175 -15.78 -14.99 -14.85
C GLU A 175 -16.27 -13.97 -13.82
N ASP A 176 -17.10 -14.42 -12.86
CA ASP A 176 -17.55 -13.58 -11.74
C ASP A 176 -16.45 -13.40 -10.66
N LEU A 177 -15.26 -13.00 -11.10
CA LEU A 177 -14.06 -12.75 -10.29
C LEU A 177 -13.62 -11.28 -10.37
N GLY A 178 -12.56 -10.95 -9.64
CA GLY A 178 -11.84 -9.68 -9.70
C GLY A 178 -12.48 -8.55 -8.90
N TRP A 179 -12.19 -7.31 -9.31
CA TRP A 179 -12.61 -6.08 -8.64
C TRP A 179 -14.10 -5.83 -8.81
N LYS A 180 -14.85 -5.77 -7.71
CA LYS A 180 -16.31 -5.74 -7.70
C LYS A 180 -16.90 -4.37 -7.37
N ASP A 181 -16.39 -3.75 -6.32
CA ASP A 181 -16.94 -2.50 -5.79
C ASP A 181 -15.86 -1.74 -5.03
N SER A 182 -15.97 -0.42 -5.00
CA SER A 182 -15.10 0.46 -4.24
C SER A 182 -15.83 1.68 -3.69
N LEU A 183 -15.33 2.18 -2.57
CA LEU A 183 -15.74 3.44 -1.95
C LEU A 183 -14.47 4.21 -1.61
N LEU A 184 -14.13 5.21 -2.40
CA LEU A 184 -12.94 6.04 -2.24
C LEU A 184 -13.32 7.46 -1.87
N ARG A 185 -12.60 8.09 -0.93
CA ARG A 185 -12.88 9.44 -0.41
C ARG A 185 -11.60 10.21 -0.14
N ALA A 186 -11.71 11.54 -0.14
CA ALA A 186 -10.66 12.45 0.25
C ALA A 186 -11.23 13.66 1.02
N ASP A 187 -10.47 14.17 1.99
CA ASP A 187 -10.77 15.42 2.73
C ASP A 187 -9.47 16.20 2.95
N GLY A 188 -9.32 17.32 2.25
CA GLY A 188 -8.15 18.21 2.35
C GLY A 188 -7.92 18.82 3.72
N LYS A 189 -8.89 18.76 4.64
CA LYS A 189 -8.75 19.21 6.03
C LYS A 189 -7.74 18.34 6.83
N GLY A 190 -7.32 17.20 6.28
CA GLY A 190 -6.30 16.32 6.86
C GLY A 190 -4.87 16.89 6.81
N LEU A 191 -4.61 17.88 5.96
CA LEU A 191 -3.27 18.43 5.74
C LEU A 191 -2.48 18.78 7.02
N PRO A 192 -3.02 19.44 8.05
CA PRO A 192 -2.23 19.78 9.24
C PRO A 192 -1.78 18.59 10.08
N PHE A 193 -2.44 17.43 9.93
CA PHE A 193 -2.29 16.29 10.83
C PHE A 193 -1.37 15.20 10.31
N LEU A 194 -1.20 15.11 8.98
CA LEU A 194 -0.35 14.10 8.35
C LEU A 194 0.18 14.63 7.03
N CYS A 195 1.42 15.11 7.02
CA CYS A 195 2.02 15.73 5.84
C CYS A 195 3.56 15.79 5.93
N MET A 196 4.16 16.18 4.83
CA MET A 196 5.53 16.70 4.76
C MET A 196 5.41 18.21 4.48
N ARG A 197 5.96 19.06 5.37
CA ARG A 197 5.69 20.50 5.39
C ARG A 197 6.42 21.30 4.32
N ALA A 198 7.51 20.75 3.78
CA ALA A 198 8.32 21.38 2.74
C ALA A 198 8.76 20.37 1.67
N GLY A 199 9.32 20.86 0.58
CA GLY A 199 9.75 20.06 -0.56
C GLY A 199 8.84 20.17 -1.78
N GLY A 200 7.65 20.79 -1.63
CA GLY A 200 6.72 21.07 -2.73
C GLY A 200 6.75 22.53 -3.17
N SER A 201 5.91 22.88 -4.15
CA SER A 201 5.83 24.22 -4.74
C SER A 201 5.36 25.32 -3.76
N ALA A 202 4.55 24.96 -2.76
CA ALA A 202 4.08 25.90 -1.75
C ALA A 202 5.16 26.26 -0.71
N CYS A 203 6.10 25.36 -0.48
CA CYS A 203 7.23 25.53 0.43
C CYS A 203 8.45 24.82 -0.17
N PRO A 204 9.17 25.47 -1.12
CA PRO A 204 10.34 24.88 -1.75
C PRO A 204 11.48 24.60 -0.75
N PRO A 205 12.44 23.72 -1.08
CA PRO A 205 13.61 23.47 -0.27
C PRO A 205 14.44 24.73 -0.04
N SER A 206 14.90 24.94 1.19
CA SER A 206 15.81 26.00 1.59
C SER A 206 16.63 25.56 2.80
N TYR A 207 17.72 26.27 3.13
CA TYR A 207 18.47 26.00 4.36
C TYR A 207 17.55 26.03 5.60
N PHE A 208 16.65 27.01 5.66
CA PHE A 208 15.68 27.10 6.74
C PHE A 208 14.81 25.83 6.86
N THR A 209 14.26 25.33 5.76
CA THR A 209 13.37 24.16 5.78
C THR A 209 14.14 22.87 6.10
N ILE A 210 15.43 22.78 5.73
CA ILE A 210 16.31 21.66 6.06
C ILE A 210 16.64 21.67 7.56
N ASP A 211 17.11 22.79 8.09
CA ASP A 211 17.51 22.96 9.50
C ASP A 211 16.33 22.71 10.45
N HIS A 212 15.10 23.07 10.03
CA HIS A 212 13.87 22.82 10.77
C HIS A 212 13.21 21.48 10.50
N LYS A 213 13.91 20.57 9.78
CA LYS A 213 13.44 19.19 9.46
C LYS A 213 12.05 19.16 8.79
N MET A 214 11.67 20.21 8.04
CA MET A 214 10.36 20.32 7.41
C MET A 214 10.16 19.33 6.25
N HIS A 215 11.25 18.68 5.78
CA HIS A 215 11.25 17.58 4.81
C HIS A 215 11.04 16.20 5.45
N LYS A 216 10.74 16.16 6.74
CA LYS A 216 10.42 14.95 7.46
C LYS A 216 8.91 14.82 7.64
N LEU A 217 8.47 13.58 7.74
CA LEU A 217 7.07 13.25 7.97
C LEU A 217 6.58 13.82 9.30
N HIS A 218 5.50 14.58 9.25
CA HIS A 218 4.78 15.08 10.42
C HIS A 218 3.50 14.29 10.61
N GLN A 219 3.25 13.78 11.82
CA GLN A 219 2.05 13.04 12.16
C GLN A 219 1.51 13.44 13.54
N GLU A 220 0.27 13.92 13.60
CA GLU A 220 -0.47 14.05 14.84
C GLU A 220 -1.23 12.75 15.14
N GLY A 221 -0.54 11.82 15.81
CA GLY A 221 -0.95 10.42 15.94
C GLY A 221 -2.36 10.22 16.50
N ARG A 222 -2.82 11.03 17.49
CA ARG A 222 -4.15 10.89 18.11
C ARG A 222 -5.26 11.20 17.11
N THR A 223 -5.14 12.29 16.37
CA THR A 223 -6.14 12.71 15.38
C THR A 223 -6.16 11.72 14.21
N VAL A 224 -4.99 11.38 13.66
CA VAL A 224 -4.86 10.39 12.58
C VAL A 224 -5.47 9.05 12.98
N TYR A 225 -5.18 8.54 14.19
CA TYR A 225 -5.75 7.30 14.71
C TYR A 225 -7.29 7.33 14.73
N ARG A 226 -7.87 8.39 15.28
CA ARG A 226 -9.33 8.52 15.39
C ARG A 226 -10.00 8.53 14.02
N PHE A 227 -9.47 9.31 13.07
CA PHE A 227 -10.00 9.36 11.71
C PHE A 227 -9.82 8.02 10.98
N ALA A 228 -8.69 7.36 11.14
CA ALA A 228 -8.42 6.07 10.53
C ALA A 228 -9.41 5.00 11.02
N VAL A 229 -9.59 4.86 12.33
CA VAL A 229 -10.54 3.89 12.91
C VAL A 229 -11.95 4.13 12.38
N THR A 230 -12.45 5.36 12.41
CA THR A 230 -13.81 5.68 11.98
C THR A 230 -13.97 5.42 10.47
N ASN A 231 -13.13 6.07 9.65
CA ASN A 231 -13.33 6.07 8.21
C ASN A 231 -13.06 4.70 7.55
N MET A 232 -12.05 3.96 8.01
CA MET A 232 -11.79 2.61 7.49
C MET A 232 -12.92 1.64 7.86
N SER A 233 -13.38 1.68 9.12
CA SER A 233 -14.44 0.81 9.60
C SER A 233 -15.77 1.08 8.90
N ASP A 234 -16.14 2.35 8.73
CA ASP A 234 -17.39 2.74 8.07
C ASP A 234 -17.35 2.46 6.57
N ALA A 235 -16.21 2.69 5.90
CA ALA A 235 -16.05 2.34 4.50
C ALA A 235 -16.18 0.82 4.28
N CYS A 236 -15.56 -0.01 5.14
CA CYS A 236 -15.71 -1.47 5.09
C CYS A 236 -17.15 -1.92 5.29
N ALA A 237 -17.83 -1.36 6.30
CA ALA A 237 -19.24 -1.70 6.57
C ALA A 237 -20.13 -1.36 5.36
N THR A 238 -19.92 -0.19 4.76
CA THR A 238 -20.66 0.26 3.57
C THR A 238 -20.43 -0.69 2.38
N ILE A 239 -19.17 -1.07 2.11
CA ILE A 239 -18.84 -2.02 1.04
C ILE A 239 -19.44 -3.39 1.31
N ALA A 240 -19.37 -3.87 2.55
CA ALA A 240 -19.95 -5.15 2.92
C ALA A 240 -21.48 -5.15 2.73
N GLU A 241 -22.18 -4.12 3.22
CA GLU A 241 -23.62 -3.97 3.07
C GLU A 241 -24.05 -3.91 1.59
N ARG A 242 -23.41 -3.09 0.78
CA ARG A 242 -23.70 -2.92 -0.66
C ARG A 242 -23.57 -4.22 -1.46
N ASN A 243 -22.70 -5.12 -1.01
CA ASN A 243 -22.39 -6.38 -1.72
C ASN A 243 -22.94 -7.63 -1.03
N GLY A 244 -23.79 -7.49 0.00
CA GLY A 244 -24.35 -8.63 0.74
C GLY A 244 -23.29 -9.46 1.47
N LEU A 245 -22.17 -8.82 1.84
CA LEU A 245 -21.09 -9.46 2.56
C LEU A 245 -21.31 -9.40 4.08
N ASN A 246 -20.89 -10.44 4.78
CA ASN A 246 -20.96 -10.55 6.23
C ASN A 246 -19.88 -11.50 6.76
N GLY A 247 -19.82 -11.70 8.07
CA GLY A 247 -18.83 -12.56 8.72
C GLY A 247 -18.76 -14.02 8.22
N ASN A 248 -19.84 -14.54 7.59
CA ASN A 248 -19.87 -15.92 7.08
C ASN A 248 -19.28 -16.04 5.66
N ASN A 249 -19.42 -15.01 4.82
CA ASN A 249 -19.01 -15.07 3.42
C ASN A 249 -17.79 -14.19 3.08
N ILE A 250 -17.32 -13.33 3.98
CA ILE A 250 -15.99 -12.71 3.87
C ILE A 250 -14.93 -13.76 4.20
N THR A 251 -14.06 -14.08 3.24
CA THR A 251 -12.93 -14.98 3.47
C THR A 251 -11.80 -14.24 4.18
N TRP A 252 -11.44 -13.06 3.67
CA TRP A 252 -10.35 -12.26 4.20
C TRP A 252 -10.71 -10.79 4.29
N VAL A 253 -10.21 -10.11 5.32
CA VAL A 253 -10.11 -8.65 5.34
C VAL A 253 -8.64 -8.26 5.28
N LEU A 254 -8.32 -7.30 4.42
CA LEU A 254 -6.99 -6.77 4.19
C LEU A 254 -6.96 -5.28 4.53
N PRO A 255 -6.71 -4.91 5.78
CA PRO A 255 -6.56 -3.52 6.18
C PRO A 255 -5.13 -3.02 5.95
N HIS A 256 -4.98 -1.74 5.72
CA HIS A 256 -3.71 -1.04 5.76
C HIS A 256 -2.95 -1.34 7.06
N GLN A 257 -1.66 -1.65 6.95
CA GLN A 257 -0.81 -2.12 8.04
C GLN A 257 -0.10 -0.95 8.74
N ALA A 258 -0.84 -0.13 9.48
CA ALA A 258 -0.29 1.03 10.20
C ALA A 258 -0.25 0.88 11.73
N ASN A 259 -1.23 0.19 12.30
CA ASN A 259 -1.38 0.00 13.73
C ASN A 259 -2.35 -1.18 14.00
N VAL A 260 -1.92 -2.15 14.80
CA VAL A 260 -2.73 -3.34 15.10
C VAL A 260 -4.11 -3.00 15.68
N ARG A 261 -4.20 -1.95 16.49
CA ARG A 261 -5.47 -1.53 17.11
C ARG A 261 -6.46 -0.95 16.10
N ILE A 262 -5.99 -0.32 15.02
CA ILE A 262 -6.85 0.11 13.89
C ILE A 262 -7.33 -1.13 13.15
N ILE A 263 -6.44 -2.09 12.92
CA ILE A 263 -6.75 -3.35 12.23
C ILE A 263 -7.82 -4.14 13.01
N GLU A 264 -7.67 -4.26 14.33
CA GLU A 264 -8.66 -4.90 15.21
C GLU A 264 -10.02 -4.19 15.17
N ALA A 265 -10.03 -2.84 15.15
CA ALA A 265 -11.27 -2.09 15.06
C ALA A 265 -12.03 -2.34 13.74
N VAL A 266 -11.32 -2.46 12.61
CA VAL A 266 -11.89 -2.82 11.31
C VAL A 266 -12.47 -4.25 11.35
N ALA A 267 -11.73 -5.22 11.86
CA ALA A 267 -12.20 -6.61 11.98
C ALA A 267 -13.46 -6.70 12.85
N ASN A 268 -13.44 -6.05 14.02
CA ASN A 268 -14.58 -6.00 14.93
C ASN A 268 -15.81 -5.36 14.29
N ARG A 269 -15.65 -4.30 13.49
CA ARG A 269 -16.75 -3.63 12.80
C ARG A 269 -17.44 -4.53 11.77
N LEU A 270 -16.69 -5.45 11.16
CA LEU A 270 -17.19 -6.46 10.22
C LEU A 270 -17.67 -7.75 10.90
N GLY A 271 -17.54 -7.86 12.22
CA GLY A 271 -17.86 -9.08 12.97
C GLY A 271 -16.91 -10.25 12.64
N LEU A 272 -15.65 -9.95 12.30
CA LEU A 272 -14.64 -10.94 11.93
C LEU A 272 -13.66 -11.19 13.07
N SER A 273 -13.23 -12.43 13.22
CA SER A 273 -12.10 -12.82 14.07
C SER A 273 -10.76 -12.49 13.38
N MET A 274 -9.70 -12.34 14.16
CA MET A 274 -8.37 -11.94 13.66
C MET A 274 -7.71 -13.00 12.76
N ASP A 275 -8.16 -14.24 12.78
CA ASP A 275 -7.71 -15.31 11.85
C ASP A 275 -8.12 -15.07 10.40
N LYS A 276 -9.16 -14.25 10.17
CA LYS A 276 -9.58 -13.77 8.84
C LYS A 276 -8.89 -12.48 8.40
N VAL A 277 -7.97 -11.94 9.20
CA VAL A 277 -7.23 -10.71 8.88
C VAL A 277 -5.88 -11.05 8.27
N MET A 278 -5.58 -10.47 7.10
CA MET A 278 -4.23 -10.50 6.57
C MET A 278 -3.36 -9.54 7.39
N LEU A 279 -2.39 -10.09 8.13
CA LEU A 279 -1.59 -9.36 9.09
C LEU A 279 -0.09 -9.64 8.86
N ASN A 280 0.69 -8.60 8.53
CA ASN A 280 2.14 -8.67 8.42
C ASN A 280 2.87 -7.45 9.00
N ILE A 281 2.12 -6.57 9.67
CA ILE A 281 2.62 -5.34 10.29
C ILE A 281 3.80 -5.59 11.25
N GLN A 282 3.78 -6.71 11.97
CA GLN A 282 4.83 -7.07 12.92
C GLN A 282 6.21 -7.25 12.27
N ARG A 283 6.27 -7.55 10.96
CA ARG A 283 7.50 -7.82 10.20
C ARG A 283 7.98 -6.66 9.33
N TYR A 284 7.05 -5.85 8.85
CA TYR A 284 7.38 -4.80 7.86
C TYR A 284 7.04 -3.40 8.33
N GLY A 285 6.23 -3.27 9.40
CA GLY A 285 5.71 -1.98 9.81
C GLY A 285 4.78 -1.39 8.74
N ASN A 286 4.68 -0.07 8.75
CA ASN A 286 3.92 0.68 7.77
C ASN A 286 4.79 1.04 6.56
N THR A 287 4.63 0.33 5.47
CA THR A 287 5.27 0.59 4.16
C THR A 287 4.41 1.48 3.26
N SER A 288 3.52 2.31 3.84
CA SER A 288 2.63 3.24 3.14
C SER A 288 1.81 2.55 2.03
N ALA A 289 1.95 2.94 0.75
CA ALA A 289 1.25 2.32 -0.37
C ALA A 289 1.60 0.83 -0.58
N GLY A 290 2.75 0.39 -0.09
CA GLY A 290 3.19 -1.02 -0.19
C GLY A 290 2.46 -1.98 0.75
N THR A 291 1.75 -1.51 1.79
CA THR A 291 1.18 -2.39 2.83
C THR A 291 0.17 -3.39 2.31
N LEU A 292 -0.79 -2.95 1.50
CA LEU A 292 -1.82 -3.83 0.95
C LEU A 292 -1.24 -4.89 0.01
N PRO A 293 -0.46 -4.52 -1.03
CA PRO A 293 0.06 -5.52 -1.95
C PRO A 293 1.13 -6.42 -1.32
N LEU A 294 1.91 -5.96 -0.33
CA LEU A 294 2.82 -6.82 0.43
C LEU A 294 2.08 -7.86 1.27
N ALA A 295 0.92 -7.52 1.82
CA ALA A 295 0.11 -8.50 2.52
C ALA A 295 -0.52 -9.51 1.54
N LEU A 296 -0.95 -9.11 0.35
CA LEU A 296 -1.37 -10.05 -0.70
C LEU A 296 -0.22 -10.99 -1.09
N TRP A 297 1.00 -10.48 -1.24
CA TRP A 297 2.18 -11.29 -1.54
C TRP A 297 2.50 -12.32 -0.46
N ASP A 298 2.44 -11.93 0.82
CA ASP A 298 2.68 -12.83 1.95
C ASP A 298 1.61 -13.92 2.10
N TYR A 299 0.38 -13.58 1.76
CA TYR A 299 -0.77 -14.49 1.91
C TYR A 299 -1.09 -15.28 0.64
N GLU A 300 -0.43 -15.00 -0.49
CA GLU A 300 -0.74 -15.57 -1.80
C GLU A 300 -0.95 -17.09 -1.75
N LYS A 301 -0.05 -17.84 -1.09
CA LYS A 301 -0.15 -19.30 -0.94
C LYS A 301 -1.36 -19.80 -0.16
N LYS A 302 -2.04 -18.93 0.59
CA LYS A 302 -3.25 -19.25 1.36
C LYS A 302 -4.53 -18.87 0.60
N LEU A 303 -4.40 -18.02 -0.42
CA LEU A 303 -5.53 -17.53 -1.20
C LEU A 303 -6.03 -18.58 -2.18
N LYS A 304 -7.35 -18.64 -2.34
CA LYS A 304 -8.03 -19.55 -3.27
C LYS A 304 -8.87 -18.76 -4.26
N LYS A 305 -8.98 -19.28 -5.47
CA LYS A 305 -9.88 -18.72 -6.48
C LYS A 305 -11.29 -18.56 -5.94
N GLY A 306 -11.84 -17.35 -6.04
CA GLY A 306 -13.18 -17.02 -5.55
C GLY A 306 -13.25 -16.51 -4.10
N ASP A 307 -12.12 -16.45 -3.36
CA ASP A 307 -12.09 -15.87 -2.02
C ASP A 307 -12.60 -14.42 -2.04
N ASN A 308 -13.56 -14.13 -1.17
CA ASN A 308 -14.08 -12.77 -0.98
C ASN A 308 -13.15 -11.98 -0.06
N ILE A 309 -12.52 -10.93 -0.61
CA ILE A 309 -11.55 -10.10 0.10
C ILE A 309 -12.09 -8.67 0.18
N VAL A 310 -12.17 -8.13 1.39
CA VAL A 310 -12.46 -6.71 1.64
C VAL A 310 -11.16 -6.00 2.00
N LEU A 311 -10.79 -4.98 1.21
CA LEU A 311 -9.61 -4.17 1.41
C LEU A 311 -10.02 -2.81 1.99
N THR A 312 -9.16 -2.23 2.85
CA THR A 312 -9.37 -0.86 3.33
C THR A 312 -8.06 -0.17 3.67
N ALA A 313 -8.02 1.13 3.44
CA ALA A 313 -6.86 1.96 3.78
C ALA A 313 -7.29 3.37 4.23
N PHE A 314 -6.39 4.01 4.97
CA PHE A 314 -6.44 5.43 5.34
C PHE A 314 -5.04 6.02 5.22
N GLY A 315 -4.94 7.24 4.70
CA GLY A 315 -3.67 7.92 4.50
C GLY A 315 -3.75 9.43 4.56
N ALA A 316 -2.60 10.05 4.33
CA ALA A 316 -2.51 11.51 4.24
C ALA A 316 -3.43 12.05 3.13
N GLY A 317 -3.92 13.26 3.38
CA GLY A 317 -4.86 13.94 2.53
C GLY A 317 -5.89 14.70 3.39
N PHE A 318 -6.84 14.12 4.17
CA PHE A 318 -6.91 12.67 4.30
C PHE A 318 -7.46 12.00 3.04
N THR A 319 -7.01 10.79 2.81
CA THR A 319 -7.59 9.85 1.85
C THR A 319 -8.00 8.58 2.57
N TRP A 320 -9.11 7.96 2.17
CA TRP A 320 -9.53 6.66 2.71
C TRP A 320 -10.45 5.92 1.76
N GLY A 321 -10.64 4.66 2.04
CA GLY A 321 -11.60 3.87 1.28
C GLY A 321 -11.61 2.41 1.65
N ALA A 322 -12.55 1.71 1.04
CA ALA A 322 -12.63 0.27 1.04
C ALA A 322 -13.00 -0.25 -0.35
N ALA A 323 -12.66 -1.49 -0.62
CA ALA A 323 -13.03 -2.18 -1.83
C ALA A 323 -13.34 -3.64 -1.55
N TYR A 324 -14.09 -4.24 -2.46
CA TYR A 324 -14.38 -5.67 -2.48
C TYR A 324 -13.86 -6.28 -3.77
N MET A 325 -13.17 -7.40 -3.65
CA MET A 325 -12.78 -8.22 -4.78
C MET A 325 -12.97 -9.71 -4.52
N LYS A 326 -13.16 -10.48 -5.59
CA LYS A 326 -13.02 -11.93 -5.59
C LYS A 326 -11.66 -12.31 -6.16
N TRP A 327 -10.91 -13.10 -5.42
CA TRP A 327 -9.56 -13.51 -5.82
C TRP A 327 -9.56 -14.37 -7.09
N GLY A 328 -8.55 -14.21 -7.96
CA GLY A 328 -8.56 -14.74 -9.32
C GLY A 328 -8.04 -16.17 -9.51
N TYR A 329 -7.19 -16.68 -8.60
CA TYR A 329 -6.48 -17.94 -8.79
C TYR A 329 -6.17 -18.65 -7.47
N ASP A 330 -5.80 -19.93 -7.54
CA ASP A 330 -5.30 -20.66 -6.36
C ASP A 330 -3.83 -20.30 -6.13
N GLY A 331 -3.47 -20.03 -4.89
CA GLY A 331 -2.13 -19.59 -4.50
C GLY A 331 -1.04 -20.62 -4.86
N GLN A 332 0.06 -20.13 -5.41
CA GLN A 332 1.20 -20.93 -5.87
C GLN A 332 2.35 -20.95 -4.88
#